data_b12167e449a60385fbd7d64fcee66f07
#
_entry.id   b12167e449a60385fbd7d64fcee66f07
#
_cell.length_a   1.000
_cell.length_b   1.000
_cell.length_c   1.000
_cell.angle_alpha   90.00
_cell.angle_beta   90.00
_cell.angle_gamma   90.00
#
_symmetry.space_group_name_H-M   'P 1'
#
loop_
_entity.id
_entity.type
_entity.pdbx_description
1 polymer ?
#
loop_
_entity_poly.entity_id
_entity_poly.type
_entity_poly.pdbx_seq_one_letter_code
_entity_poly.pdbx_strand_id
1 'polypeptide(L)'
;MSQSALRLKNENCRVSDVAYALGFGSVDGYQRAFFKEFGRNPGAYAKDPVPISLFIPYRVKFRELRKEPHNMEQVQSVFIQMIRKPERKVILKRGVSAEGYFPYCEEVGCDVWGLLSSMDSLSGEPVCLWLPERYKKPNTSTYVQGVETAPDYAGTVPEGFDVITLPAADDLMFQGEPFREEDYCEAIAAVQHAMDRYDPAVIGCEWDDENPRIQLEPRGERGYIELRAVKPRSGR
;
A
#
# COMPACT_ATOMS: atom_id res chain seq x y z
N MET A 1 18.62 5.83 7.95
CA MET A 1 17.85 7.09 8.17
C MET A 1 16.33 6.84 8.14
N SER A 2 15.77 6.07 7.21
CA SER A 2 14.30 5.86 7.11
C SER A 2 13.67 5.29 8.39
N GLN A 3 14.31 4.32 9.06
CA GLN A 3 13.83 3.81 10.35
C GLN A 3 13.78 4.89 11.43
N SER A 4 14.76 5.82 11.45
CA SER A 4 14.74 6.92 12.42
C SER A 4 13.60 7.89 12.19
N ALA A 5 13.27 8.16 10.94
CA ALA A 5 12.13 9.01 10.59
C ALA A 5 10.79 8.39 11.05
N LEU A 6 10.61 7.08 10.81
CA LEU A 6 9.43 6.36 11.30
C LEU A 6 9.32 6.35 12.82
N ARG A 7 10.45 6.18 13.54
CA ARG A 7 10.46 6.26 15.00
C ARG A 7 10.10 7.64 15.51
N LEU A 8 10.68 8.69 14.92
CA LEU A 8 10.38 10.08 15.29
C LEU A 8 8.91 10.46 15.03
N LYS A 9 8.29 9.86 14.00
CA LYS A 9 6.88 10.09 13.67
C LYS A 9 5.95 9.33 14.61
N ASN A 10 6.23 8.04 14.86
CA ASN A 10 5.29 7.12 15.49
C ASN A 10 5.51 6.92 16.99
N GLU A 11 6.72 7.21 17.48
CA GLU A 11 7.10 7.02 18.88
C GLU A 11 7.29 8.38 19.56
N ASN A 12 6.77 8.54 20.77
CA ASN A 12 7.03 9.74 21.57
C ASN A 12 8.44 9.67 22.18
N CYS A 13 9.48 9.76 21.34
CA CYS A 13 10.87 9.64 21.72
C CYS A 13 11.65 10.93 21.47
N ARG A 14 12.76 11.13 22.21
CA ARG A 14 13.64 12.27 22.02
C ARG A 14 14.55 12.04 20.81
N VAL A 15 14.88 13.12 20.10
CA VAL A 15 15.84 13.08 18.99
C VAL A 15 17.19 12.49 19.41
N SER A 16 17.64 12.78 20.66
CA SER A 16 18.87 12.21 21.23
C SER A 16 18.81 10.68 21.33
N ASP A 17 17.66 10.15 21.76
CA ASP A 17 17.52 8.71 22.00
C ASP A 17 17.56 7.94 20.67
N VAL A 18 16.95 8.52 19.63
CA VAL A 18 17.02 7.97 18.27
C VAL A 18 18.44 8.04 17.72
N ALA A 19 19.14 9.17 17.92
CA ALA A 19 20.52 9.34 17.46
C ALA A 19 21.45 8.27 18.03
N TYR A 20 21.43 8.10 19.35
CA TYR A 20 22.31 7.12 20.02
C TYR A 20 21.91 5.67 19.73
N ALA A 21 20.60 5.37 19.62
CA ALA A 21 20.13 4.04 19.24
C ALA A 21 20.59 3.62 17.83
N LEU A 22 20.85 4.58 16.95
CA LEU A 22 21.39 4.35 15.60
C LEU A 22 22.93 4.38 15.54
N GLY A 23 23.59 4.49 16.68
CA GLY A 23 25.06 4.47 16.76
C GLY A 23 25.75 5.79 16.42
N PHE A 24 25.04 6.92 16.40
CA PHE A 24 25.67 8.22 16.20
C PHE A 24 26.42 8.65 17.46
N GLY A 25 27.67 9.11 17.28
CA GLY A 25 28.48 9.61 18.38
C GLY A 25 28.02 10.97 18.94
N SER A 26 27.14 11.69 18.24
CA SER A 26 26.58 12.96 18.72
C SER A 26 25.20 13.23 18.04
N VAL A 27 24.38 14.01 18.76
CA VAL A 27 23.08 14.48 18.26
C VAL A 27 23.26 15.37 17.04
N ASP A 28 24.28 16.24 17.03
CA ASP A 28 24.56 17.13 15.89
C ASP A 28 24.94 16.34 14.61
N GLY A 29 25.70 15.27 14.77
CA GLY A 29 26.05 14.38 13.66
C GLY A 29 24.79 13.74 13.05
N TYR A 30 23.90 13.26 13.89
CA TYR A 30 22.61 12.73 13.48
C TYR A 30 21.73 13.79 12.80
N GLN A 31 21.60 14.98 13.39
CA GLN A 31 20.78 16.06 12.82
C GLN A 31 21.26 16.46 11.41
N ARG A 32 22.58 16.57 11.20
CA ARG A 32 23.15 16.85 9.89
C ARG A 32 22.86 15.74 8.87
N ALA A 33 23.00 14.48 9.29
CA ALA A 33 22.72 13.34 8.42
C ALA A 33 21.22 13.25 8.07
N PHE A 34 20.34 13.49 9.02
CA PHE A 34 18.90 13.53 8.80
C PHE A 34 18.50 14.67 7.86
N PHE A 35 19.05 15.86 8.07
CA PHE A 35 18.80 17.02 7.22
C PHE A 35 19.31 16.79 5.79
N LYS A 36 20.48 16.20 5.63
CA LYS A 36 21.05 15.87 4.33
C LYS A 36 20.15 14.89 3.54
N GLU A 37 19.56 13.93 4.24
CA GLU A 37 18.72 12.89 3.65
C GLU A 37 17.31 13.41 3.30
N PHE A 38 16.70 14.15 4.22
CA PHE A 38 15.28 14.49 4.14
C PHE A 38 14.99 15.99 3.98
N GLY A 39 16.02 16.83 3.95
CA GLY A 39 15.86 18.28 3.83
C GLY A 39 15.22 18.97 5.05
N ARG A 40 15.06 18.26 6.16
CA ARG A 40 14.42 18.76 7.38
C ARG A 40 15.20 18.43 8.64
N ASN A 41 15.04 19.28 9.65
CA ASN A 41 15.59 19.01 10.99
C ASN A 41 14.73 17.94 11.68
N PRO A 42 15.35 16.90 12.31
CA PRO A 42 14.61 15.81 12.95
C PRO A 42 13.67 16.26 14.06
N GLY A 43 14.03 17.31 14.81
CA GLY A 43 13.16 17.87 15.84
C GLY A 43 11.93 18.61 15.29
N ALA A 44 12.08 19.27 14.14
CA ALA A 44 10.95 19.88 13.43
C ALA A 44 10.05 18.80 12.82
N TYR A 45 10.64 17.77 12.23
CA TYR A 45 9.92 16.63 11.67
C TYR A 45 9.11 15.84 12.72
N ALA A 46 9.69 15.62 13.91
CA ALA A 46 8.99 14.94 15.01
C ALA A 46 7.75 15.72 15.50
N LYS A 47 7.78 17.05 15.42
CA LYS A 47 6.65 17.91 15.84
C LYS A 47 5.56 18.04 14.78
N ASP A 48 5.97 18.08 13.53
CA ASP A 48 5.11 18.28 12.36
C ASP A 48 5.60 17.37 11.21
N PRO A 49 5.24 16.08 11.25
CA PRO A 49 5.62 15.13 10.21
C PRO A 49 5.01 15.50 8.87
N VAL A 50 5.85 15.62 7.84
CA VAL A 50 5.45 15.81 6.45
C VAL A 50 5.87 14.61 5.62
N PRO A 51 5.25 14.36 4.45
CA PRO A 51 5.69 13.32 3.55
C PRO A 51 7.17 13.49 3.17
N ILE A 52 7.96 12.43 3.34
CA ILE A 52 9.38 12.35 2.98
C ILE A 52 9.66 11.03 2.28
N SER A 53 10.62 11.01 1.37
CA SER A 53 11.02 9.79 0.66
C SER A 53 11.79 8.86 1.61
N LEU A 54 11.15 7.80 2.06
CA LEU A 54 11.78 6.75 2.85
C LEU A 54 12.42 5.71 1.92
N PHE A 55 13.65 5.29 2.23
CA PHE A 55 14.20 4.09 1.67
C PHE A 55 13.60 2.88 2.40
N ILE A 56 12.72 2.17 1.70
CA ILE A 56 12.16 0.90 2.17
C ILE A 56 12.81 -0.17 1.32
N PRO A 57 13.63 -1.07 1.92
CA PRO A 57 14.16 -2.20 1.19
C PRO A 57 12.98 -3.04 0.67
N TYR A 58 12.89 -3.17 -0.64
CA TYR A 58 11.93 -4.12 -1.22
C TYR A 58 12.30 -5.51 -0.72
N ARG A 59 11.42 -6.14 0.04
CA ARG A 59 11.60 -7.52 0.49
C ARG A 59 11.57 -8.50 -0.68
N VAL A 60 10.84 -8.13 -1.73
CA VAL A 60 10.82 -8.88 -2.99
C VAL A 60 11.96 -8.38 -3.88
N LYS A 61 13.11 -9.03 -3.83
CA LYS A 61 14.14 -8.83 -4.84
C LYS A 61 13.61 -9.39 -6.14
N PHE A 62 13.33 -8.52 -7.10
CA PHE A 62 12.99 -8.86 -8.47
C PHE A 62 14.16 -9.61 -9.14
N ARG A 63 14.30 -10.89 -8.84
CA ARG A 63 14.95 -11.83 -9.73
C ARG A 63 13.85 -12.36 -10.63
N GLU A 64 14.02 -12.18 -11.94
CA GLU A 64 13.36 -13.02 -12.92
C GLU A 64 13.74 -14.47 -12.65
N LEU A 65 13.04 -15.07 -11.71
CA LEU A 65 13.11 -16.52 -11.50
C LEU A 65 12.20 -17.13 -12.56
N ARG A 66 12.78 -17.41 -13.73
CA ARG A 66 12.28 -18.50 -14.58
C ARG A 66 12.35 -19.76 -13.72
N LYS A 67 11.31 -20.00 -12.94
CA LYS A 67 11.06 -21.31 -12.34
C LYS A 67 10.24 -22.10 -13.35
N GLU A 68 10.71 -23.30 -13.63
CA GLU A 68 9.89 -24.34 -14.24
C GLU A 68 8.62 -24.51 -13.39
N PRO A 69 7.47 -24.79 -14.01
CA PRO A 69 6.23 -24.96 -13.26
C PRO A 69 6.41 -26.13 -12.28
N HIS A 70 6.53 -25.80 -11.00
CA HIS A 70 6.40 -26.80 -9.96
C HIS A 70 4.95 -27.28 -9.98
N ASN A 71 4.79 -28.58 -10.05
CA ASN A 71 3.51 -29.28 -10.06
C ASN A 71 2.76 -28.93 -8.76
N MET A 72 1.84 -27.96 -8.84
CA MET A 72 1.08 -27.46 -7.70
C MET A 72 -0.20 -28.27 -7.53
N GLU A 73 -0.09 -29.40 -6.82
CA GLU A 73 -1.25 -30.06 -6.18
C GLU A 73 -1.44 -29.63 -4.72
N GLN A 74 -0.75 -28.59 -4.25
CA GLN A 74 -1.06 -28.02 -2.93
C GLN A 74 -2.27 -27.11 -3.04
N VAL A 75 -3.38 -27.54 -2.48
CA VAL A 75 -4.56 -26.70 -2.25
C VAL A 75 -4.15 -25.61 -1.29
N GLN A 76 -3.96 -24.39 -1.81
CA GLN A 76 -3.71 -23.21 -0.99
C GLN A 76 -5.05 -22.68 -0.48
N SER A 77 -5.16 -22.53 0.85
CA SER A 77 -6.35 -21.97 1.46
C SER A 77 -6.37 -20.46 1.27
N VAL A 78 -7.53 -19.91 0.91
CA VAL A 78 -7.77 -18.48 0.87
C VAL A 78 -8.89 -18.14 1.84
N PHE A 79 -8.60 -17.29 2.80
CA PHE A 79 -9.56 -16.80 3.78
C PHE A 79 -10.33 -15.63 3.19
N ILE A 80 -11.66 -15.67 3.31
CA ILE A 80 -12.53 -14.62 2.79
C ILE A 80 -13.29 -14.01 3.97
N GLN A 81 -13.18 -12.69 4.12
CA GLN A 81 -13.83 -11.95 5.18
C GLN A 81 -14.47 -10.68 4.62
N MET A 82 -15.71 -10.38 5.06
CA MET A 82 -16.32 -9.08 4.79
C MET A 82 -15.80 -8.03 5.76
N ILE A 83 -15.34 -6.90 5.21
CA ILE A 83 -14.83 -5.75 5.97
C ILE A 83 -15.59 -4.51 5.55
N ARG A 84 -16.06 -3.73 6.52
CA ARG A 84 -16.63 -2.42 6.25
C ARG A 84 -15.57 -1.34 6.29
N LYS A 85 -15.38 -0.67 5.18
CA LYS A 85 -14.48 0.50 5.08
C LYS A 85 -15.31 1.79 5.15
N PRO A 86 -14.91 2.77 5.98
CA PRO A 86 -15.58 4.07 6.04
C PRO A 86 -15.32 4.88 4.77
N GLU A 87 -16.04 6.00 4.64
CA GLU A 87 -15.65 7.05 3.70
C GLU A 87 -14.23 7.50 4.01
N ARG A 88 -13.41 7.70 2.96
CA ARG A 88 -11.99 8.02 3.10
C ARG A 88 -11.45 8.77 1.89
N LYS A 89 -10.40 9.53 2.10
CA LYS A 89 -9.60 10.08 1.01
C LYS A 89 -8.49 9.09 0.64
N VAL A 90 -8.12 9.08 -0.62
CA VAL A 90 -6.91 8.40 -1.09
C VAL A 90 -6.02 9.41 -1.78
N ILE A 91 -4.82 9.59 -1.24
CA ILE A 91 -3.76 10.36 -1.88
C ILE A 91 -2.98 9.38 -2.74
N LEU A 92 -2.95 9.61 -4.06
CA LEU A 92 -2.41 8.64 -5.01
C LEU A 92 -1.54 9.30 -6.08
N LYS A 93 -0.62 8.52 -6.62
CA LYS A 93 0.19 8.90 -7.77
C LYS A 93 -0.28 8.11 -8.99
N ARG A 94 -0.56 8.82 -10.10
CA ARG A 94 -0.97 8.19 -11.36
C ARG A 94 0.25 7.89 -12.22
N GLY A 95 0.21 6.75 -12.89
CA GLY A 95 1.08 6.45 -14.04
C GLY A 95 0.43 6.90 -15.35
N VAL A 96 0.96 6.45 -16.46
CA VAL A 96 0.51 6.81 -17.82
C VAL A 96 -0.41 5.73 -18.39
N SER A 97 0.03 4.47 -18.40
CA SER A 97 -0.67 3.34 -19.05
C SER A 97 -0.65 2.06 -18.23
N ALA A 98 0.00 2.06 -17.08
CA ALA A 98 0.19 0.86 -16.27
C ALA A 98 -1.12 0.20 -15.83
N GLU A 99 -1.20 -1.12 -16.01
CA GLU A 99 -2.32 -1.96 -15.57
C GLU A 99 -1.95 -2.87 -14.40
N GLY A 100 -0.71 -2.77 -13.91
CA GLY A 100 -0.20 -3.58 -12.80
C GLY A 100 1.08 -3.00 -12.21
N TYR A 101 1.57 -3.69 -11.17
CA TYR A 101 2.66 -3.22 -10.33
C TYR A 101 3.96 -2.94 -11.10
N PHE A 102 4.45 -3.89 -11.91
CA PHE A 102 5.74 -3.75 -12.59
C PHE A 102 5.74 -2.63 -13.64
N PRO A 103 4.78 -2.59 -14.59
CA PRO A 103 4.69 -1.46 -15.52
C PRO A 103 4.56 -0.12 -14.81
N TYR A 104 3.84 -0.09 -13.68
CA TYR A 104 3.70 1.13 -12.91
C TYR A 104 5.04 1.61 -12.31
N CYS A 105 5.84 0.69 -11.76
CA CYS A 105 7.16 1.03 -11.23
C CYS A 105 8.13 1.51 -12.33
N GLU A 106 7.99 1.00 -13.55
CA GLU A 106 8.78 1.48 -14.71
C GLU A 106 8.37 2.90 -15.13
N GLU A 107 7.07 3.23 -15.08
CA GLU A 107 6.57 4.55 -15.46
C GLU A 107 6.81 5.64 -14.39
N VAL A 108 6.65 5.31 -13.13
CA VAL A 108 6.53 6.29 -12.03
C VAL A 108 7.75 6.27 -11.11
N GLY A 109 8.45 5.15 -11.03
CA GLY A 109 9.56 4.92 -10.11
C GLY A 109 9.12 4.23 -8.81
N CYS A 110 10.09 3.57 -8.19
CA CYS A 110 9.85 2.77 -6.98
C CYS A 110 9.89 3.60 -5.68
N ASP A 111 10.34 4.83 -5.71
CA ASP A 111 10.45 5.75 -4.57
C ASP A 111 9.09 6.25 -4.06
N VAL A 112 8.06 6.19 -4.92
CA VAL A 112 6.68 6.54 -4.55
C VAL A 112 6.18 5.74 -3.35
N TRP A 113 6.48 4.44 -3.29
CA TRP A 113 6.09 3.61 -2.15
C TRP A 113 6.69 4.08 -0.84
N GLY A 114 7.98 4.49 -0.87
CA GLY A 114 8.68 5.04 0.28
C GLY A 114 8.07 6.35 0.77
N LEU A 115 7.65 7.23 -0.16
CA LEU A 115 6.98 8.48 0.16
C LEU A 115 5.60 8.21 0.82
N LEU A 116 4.78 7.36 0.20
CA LEU A 116 3.47 6.99 0.73
C LEU A 116 3.57 6.32 2.11
N SER A 117 4.59 5.49 2.35
CA SER A 117 4.83 4.85 3.65
C SER A 117 5.22 5.83 4.76
N SER A 118 5.64 7.05 4.41
CA SER A 118 5.90 8.11 5.38
C SER A 118 4.63 8.82 5.86
N MET A 119 3.51 8.64 5.16
CA MET A 119 2.23 9.28 5.45
C MET A 119 1.41 8.47 6.46
N ASP A 120 0.43 9.12 7.11
CA ASP A 120 -0.54 8.41 7.94
C ASP A 120 -1.52 7.64 7.08
N SER A 121 -1.77 6.39 7.44
CA SER A 121 -2.61 5.48 6.69
C SER A 121 -3.65 4.82 7.59
N LEU A 122 -4.90 4.79 7.13
CA LEU A 122 -5.98 4.02 7.78
C LEU A 122 -5.73 2.52 7.74
N SER A 123 -5.04 2.04 6.71
CA SER A 123 -4.69 0.64 6.53
C SER A 123 -3.36 0.25 7.21
N GLY A 124 -2.63 1.23 7.77
CA GLY A 124 -1.29 1.04 8.34
C GLY A 124 -0.17 0.88 7.31
N GLU A 125 -0.49 0.94 6.02
CA GLU A 125 0.45 0.81 4.90
C GLU A 125 -0.12 1.49 3.64
N PRO A 126 0.72 1.79 2.62
CA PRO A 126 0.23 2.17 1.31
C PRO A 126 -0.57 1.05 0.65
N VAL A 127 -1.40 1.42 -0.32
CA VAL A 127 -2.24 0.51 -1.08
C VAL A 127 -2.00 0.68 -2.58
N CYS A 128 -2.17 -0.39 -3.33
CA CYS A 128 -2.29 -0.35 -4.77
C CYS A 128 -3.77 -0.47 -5.15
N LEU A 129 -4.19 0.27 -6.16
CA LEU A 129 -5.59 0.30 -6.57
C LEU A 129 -5.71 0.14 -8.08
N TRP A 130 -6.71 -0.63 -8.51
CA TRP A 130 -7.23 -0.59 -9.88
C TRP A 130 -8.46 0.31 -9.89
N LEU A 131 -8.31 1.49 -10.49
CA LEU A 131 -9.36 2.52 -10.48
C LEU A 131 -10.47 2.20 -11.50
N PRO A 132 -11.74 2.23 -11.08
CA PRO A 132 -12.86 2.24 -12.01
C PRO A 132 -12.94 3.56 -12.80
N GLU A 133 -13.69 3.57 -13.90
CA GLU A 133 -13.75 4.70 -14.85
C GLU A 133 -14.02 6.05 -14.18
N ARG A 134 -14.91 6.09 -13.18
CA ARG A 134 -15.28 7.34 -12.50
C ARG A 134 -14.11 8.04 -11.78
N TYR A 135 -13.03 7.32 -11.48
CA TYR A 135 -11.84 7.87 -10.82
C TYR A 135 -10.65 8.00 -11.77
N LYS A 136 -10.76 7.51 -12.99
CA LYS A 136 -9.72 7.69 -13.99
C LYS A 136 -9.65 9.13 -14.48
N LYS A 137 -8.47 9.54 -14.90
CA LYS A 137 -8.25 10.77 -15.67
C LYS A 137 -7.82 10.40 -17.09
N PRO A 138 -8.14 11.20 -18.10
CA PRO A 138 -7.66 10.97 -19.46
C PRO A 138 -6.13 10.79 -19.49
N ASN A 139 -5.65 9.82 -20.25
CA ASN A 139 -4.23 9.51 -20.43
C ASN A 139 -3.51 9.16 -19.12
N THR A 140 -4.18 8.52 -18.18
CA THR A 140 -3.58 8.01 -16.97
C THR A 140 -3.83 6.51 -16.78
N SER A 141 -2.95 5.87 -16.02
CA SER A 141 -3.02 4.44 -15.70
C SER A 141 -4.29 4.05 -14.96
N THR A 142 -4.73 2.82 -15.16
CA THR A 142 -5.76 2.18 -14.31
C THR A 142 -5.18 1.82 -12.94
N TYR A 143 -3.95 1.33 -12.93
CA TYR A 143 -3.25 0.95 -11.71
C TYR A 143 -2.53 2.17 -11.12
N VAL A 144 -2.69 2.38 -9.81
CA VAL A 144 -2.08 3.47 -9.06
C VAL A 144 -1.59 2.98 -7.70
N GLN A 145 -0.62 3.67 -7.13
CA GLN A 145 -0.25 3.53 -5.73
C GLN A 145 -0.73 4.74 -4.93
N GLY A 146 -1.20 4.51 -3.71
CA GLY A 146 -1.73 5.56 -2.86
C GLY A 146 -1.72 5.21 -1.38
N VAL A 147 -2.23 6.11 -0.58
CA VAL A 147 -2.45 5.93 0.85
C VAL A 147 -3.87 6.35 1.21
N GLU A 148 -4.58 5.48 1.94
CA GLU A 148 -5.91 5.77 2.46
C GLU A 148 -5.80 6.62 3.73
N THR A 149 -6.48 7.76 3.76
CA THR A 149 -6.47 8.70 4.88
C THR A 149 -7.89 9.02 5.34
N ALA A 150 -8.01 9.61 6.53
CA ALA A 150 -9.30 10.05 7.05
C ALA A 150 -10.00 11.04 6.10
N PRO A 151 -11.36 11.08 6.08
CA PRO A 151 -12.10 11.98 5.18
C PRO A 151 -11.80 13.46 5.42
N ASP A 152 -11.45 13.81 6.64
CA ASP A 152 -11.07 15.16 7.07
C ASP A 152 -9.57 15.44 6.98
N TYR A 153 -8.79 14.55 6.35
CA TYR A 153 -7.35 14.76 6.18
C TYR A 153 -7.05 16.14 5.61
N ALA A 154 -6.28 16.91 6.35
CA ALA A 154 -5.82 18.27 6.04
C ALA A 154 -4.29 18.39 5.94
N GLY A 155 -3.58 17.26 5.97
CA GLY A 155 -2.13 17.22 5.86
C GLY A 155 -1.62 17.55 4.44
N THR A 156 -0.31 17.59 4.31
CA THR A 156 0.35 17.93 3.03
C THR A 156 0.12 16.83 2.00
N VAL A 157 -0.37 17.21 0.83
CA VAL A 157 -0.41 16.36 -0.37
C VAL A 157 0.89 16.60 -1.14
N PRO A 158 1.69 15.56 -1.43
CA PRO A 158 2.93 15.73 -2.18
C PRO A 158 2.69 16.25 -3.60
N GLU A 159 3.65 16.97 -4.15
CA GLU A 159 3.57 17.49 -5.51
C GLU A 159 3.39 16.35 -6.54
N GLY A 160 2.46 16.55 -7.47
CA GLY A 160 2.14 15.57 -8.51
C GLY A 160 1.33 14.37 -8.02
N PHE A 161 0.76 14.43 -6.82
CA PHE A 161 -0.24 13.48 -6.34
C PHE A 161 -1.64 14.04 -6.47
N ASP A 162 -2.60 13.15 -6.67
CA ASP A 162 -4.02 13.45 -6.67
C ASP A 162 -4.68 13.02 -5.37
N VAL A 163 -5.85 13.59 -5.11
CA VAL A 163 -6.73 13.16 -4.02
C VAL A 163 -8.07 12.75 -4.61
N ILE A 164 -8.51 11.55 -4.29
CA ILE A 164 -9.88 11.09 -4.58
C ILE A 164 -10.60 10.77 -3.28
N THR A 165 -11.93 10.85 -3.29
CA THR A 165 -12.76 10.41 -2.16
C THR A 165 -13.45 9.11 -2.53
N LEU A 166 -13.23 8.08 -1.72
CA LEU A 166 -13.93 6.81 -1.81
C LEU A 166 -15.06 6.79 -0.78
N PRO A 167 -16.29 6.43 -1.17
CA PRO A 167 -17.40 6.30 -0.24
C PRO A 167 -17.16 5.15 0.75
N ALA A 168 -17.98 5.09 1.78
CA ALA A 168 -18.06 3.90 2.60
C ALA A 168 -18.51 2.70 1.74
N ALA A 169 -17.86 1.56 1.93
CA ALA A 169 -18.14 0.34 1.16
C ALA A 169 -17.92 -0.90 2.04
N ASP A 170 -18.61 -1.97 1.70
CA ASP A 170 -18.32 -3.30 2.21
C ASP A 170 -17.40 -4.00 1.20
N ASP A 171 -16.23 -4.44 1.66
CA ASP A 171 -15.24 -5.13 0.83
C ASP A 171 -15.14 -6.61 1.24
N LEU A 172 -15.05 -7.51 0.28
CA LEU A 172 -14.56 -8.86 0.53
C LEU A 172 -13.03 -8.84 0.47
N MET A 173 -12.42 -9.13 1.60
CA MET A 173 -10.99 -9.33 1.73
C MET A 173 -10.67 -10.79 1.48
N PHE A 174 -9.78 -11.03 0.52
CA PHE A 174 -9.21 -12.33 0.20
C PHE A 174 -7.78 -12.36 0.72
N GLN A 175 -7.49 -13.26 1.63
CA GLN A 175 -6.17 -13.42 2.24
C GLN A 175 -5.66 -14.83 2.03
N GLY A 176 -4.50 -14.95 1.38
CA GLY A 176 -3.78 -16.21 1.23
C GLY A 176 -3.03 -16.62 2.50
N GLU A 177 -2.52 -17.84 2.49
CA GLU A 177 -1.64 -18.34 3.54
C GLU A 177 -0.29 -17.60 3.56
N PRO A 178 0.44 -17.61 4.71
CA PRO A 178 1.83 -17.18 4.75
C PRO A 178 2.67 -17.90 3.69
N PHE A 179 3.62 -17.18 3.08
CA PHE A 179 4.45 -17.71 2.00
C PHE A 179 5.92 -17.27 2.17
N ARG A 180 6.84 -17.97 1.52
CA ARG A 180 8.25 -17.58 1.44
C ARG A 180 8.43 -16.54 0.32
N GLU A 181 9.41 -15.65 0.47
CA GLU A 181 9.66 -14.58 -0.52
C GLU A 181 9.81 -15.08 -1.96
N GLU A 182 10.39 -16.27 -2.15
CA GLU A 182 10.53 -16.87 -3.47
C GLU A 182 9.20 -17.34 -4.10
N ASP A 183 8.16 -17.57 -3.30
CA ASP A 183 6.87 -18.13 -3.71
C ASP A 183 5.78 -17.05 -3.85
N TYR A 184 6.17 -15.76 -3.88
CA TYR A 184 5.21 -14.64 -3.90
C TYR A 184 4.29 -14.62 -5.13
N CYS A 185 4.78 -15.05 -6.30
CA CYS A 185 3.97 -15.10 -7.51
C CYS A 185 2.83 -16.11 -7.38
N GLU A 186 3.13 -17.28 -6.82
CA GLU A 186 2.16 -18.33 -6.57
C GLU A 186 1.13 -17.92 -5.52
N ALA A 187 1.58 -17.24 -4.46
CA ALA A 187 0.69 -16.71 -3.42
C ALA A 187 -0.28 -15.65 -3.97
N ILE A 188 0.19 -14.75 -4.82
CA ILE A 188 -0.64 -13.76 -5.51
C ILE A 188 -1.64 -14.48 -6.43
N ALA A 189 -1.15 -15.39 -7.27
CA ALA A 189 -2.00 -16.12 -8.22
C ALA A 189 -3.10 -16.92 -7.53
N ALA A 190 -2.82 -17.54 -6.38
CA ALA A 190 -3.81 -18.31 -5.61
C ALA A 190 -4.96 -17.42 -5.13
N VAL A 191 -4.66 -16.24 -4.58
CA VAL A 191 -5.67 -15.29 -4.10
C VAL A 191 -6.49 -14.73 -5.26
N GLN A 192 -5.83 -14.35 -6.37
CA GLN A 192 -6.52 -13.83 -7.55
C GLN A 192 -7.45 -14.88 -8.16
N HIS A 193 -6.98 -16.12 -8.27
CA HIS A 193 -7.80 -17.23 -8.77
C HIS A 193 -9.01 -17.51 -7.86
N ALA A 194 -8.82 -17.47 -6.53
CA ALA A 194 -9.93 -17.63 -5.59
C ALA A 194 -10.96 -16.50 -5.74
N MET A 195 -10.51 -15.26 -5.90
CA MET A 195 -11.38 -14.10 -6.08
C MET A 195 -12.15 -14.16 -7.41
N ASP A 196 -11.50 -14.57 -8.50
CA ASP A 196 -12.13 -14.69 -9.81
C ASP A 196 -13.23 -15.77 -9.87
N ARG A 197 -13.10 -16.81 -9.03
CA ARG A 197 -14.06 -17.91 -8.94
C ARG A 197 -15.17 -17.67 -7.90
N TYR A 198 -15.00 -16.66 -7.04
CA TYR A 198 -15.97 -16.39 -6.00
C TYR A 198 -17.22 -15.70 -6.57
N ASP A 199 -18.38 -16.27 -6.26
CA ASP A 199 -19.67 -15.65 -6.59
C ASP A 199 -20.25 -14.97 -5.33
N PRO A 200 -20.27 -13.62 -5.24
CA PRO A 200 -20.82 -12.93 -4.09
C PRO A 200 -22.32 -13.14 -3.88
N ALA A 201 -23.02 -13.71 -4.87
CA ALA A 201 -24.44 -14.05 -4.73
C ALA A 201 -24.70 -15.06 -3.61
N VAL A 202 -23.73 -15.89 -3.23
CA VAL A 202 -23.83 -16.86 -2.11
C VAL A 202 -24.04 -16.18 -0.77
N ILE A 203 -23.68 -14.90 -0.67
CA ILE A 203 -23.90 -14.07 0.54
C ILE A 203 -24.92 -12.95 0.29
N GLY A 204 -25.70 -13.03 -0.79
CA GLY A 204 -26.72 -12.04 -1.12
C GLY A 204 -26.19 -10.73 -1.68
N CYS A 205 -24.95 -10.71 -2.17
CA CYS A 205 -24.27 -9.54 -2.72
C CYS A 205 -24.01 -9.67 -4.21
N GLU A 206 -23.58 -8.58 -4.82
CA GLU A 206 -22.96 -8.50 -6.15
C GLU A 206 -21.70 -7.64 -6.07
N TRP A 207 -20.78 -7.79 -7.03
CA TRP A 207 -19.60 -6.94 -7.12
C TRP A 207 -19.99 -5.48 -7.29
N ASP A 208 -19.31 -4.59 -6.60
CA ASP A 208 -19.46 -3.15 -6.74
C ASP A 208 -18.28 -2.59 -7.54
N ASP A 209 -18.38 -2.66 -8.87
CA ASP A 209 -17.34 -2.21 -9.79
C ASP A 209 -17.21 -0.67 -9.85
N GLU A 210 -18.01 0.08 -9.10
CA GLU A 210 -17.86 1.52 -8.90
C GLU A 210 -16.76 1.86 -7.88
N ASN A 211 -16.32 0.89 -7.08
CA ASN A 211 -15.23 1.03 -6.14
C ASN A 211 -13.96 0.32 -6.66
N PRO A 212 -12.77 0.83 -6.31
CA PRO A 212 -11.53 0.22 -6.76
C PRO A 212 -11.28 -1.15 -6.11
N ARG A 213 -10.69 -2.06 -6.87
CA ARG A 213 -10.02 -3.23 -6.32
C ARG A 213 -8.75 -2.76 -5.63
N ILE A 214 -8.43 -3.29 -4.46
CA ILE A 214 -7.34 -2.84 -3.60
C ILE A 214 -6.40 -4.01 -3.33
N GLN A 215 -5.12 -3.75 -3.45
CA GLN A 215 -4.04 -4.68 -3.15
C GLN A 215 -3.20 -4.12 -2.01
N LEU A 216 -2.91 -4.94 -1.00
CA LEU A 216 -1.93 -4.63 0.03
C LEU A 216 -0.56 -5.18 -0.36
N GLU A 217 0.50 -4.69 0.29
CA GLU A 217 1.86 -5.18 0.07
C GLU A 217 1.94 -6.70 0.31
N PRO A 218 2.47 -7.49 -0.63
CA PRO A 218 2.70 -8.92 -0.40
C PRO A 218 3.72 -9.12 0.71
N ARG A 219 3.28 -9.59 1.87
CA ARG A 219 4.13 -9.90 3.03
C ARG A 219 4.04 -11.37 3.37
N GLY A 220 5.16 -12.09 3.27
CA GLY A 220 5.21 -13.52 3.46
C GLY A 220 4.61 -13.99 4.80
N GLU A 221 4.86 -13.26 5.87
CA GLU A 221 4.36 -13.57 7.22
C GLU A 221 2.83 -13.47 7.34
N ARG A 222 2.22 -12.56 6.59
CA ARG A 222 0.77 -12.27 6.61
C ARG A 222 0.00 -12.98 5.52
N GLY A 223 0.68 -13.39 4.46
CA GLY A 223 0.07 -13.78 3.21
C GLY A 223 -0.21 -12.57 2.30
N TYR A 224 -0.65 -12.85 1.10
CA TYR A 224 -1.10 -11.82 0.15
C TYR A 224 -2.55 -11.46 0.42
N ILE A 225 -2.86 -10.17 0.32
CA ILE A 225 -4.22 -9.66 0.57
C ILE A 225 -4.68 -8.81 -0.58
N GLU A 226 -5.90 -9.09 -1.02
CA GLU A 226 -6.61 -8.29 -2.01
C GLU A 226 -8.07 -8.08 -1.58
N LEU A 227 -8.61 -6.90 -1.87
CA LEU A 227 -9.96 -6.53 -1.51
C LEU A 227 -10.75 -6.12 -2.76
N ARG A 228 -12.02 -6.52 -2.81
CA ARG A 228 -12.95 -6.09 -3.84
C ARG A 228 -14.30 -5.76 -3.21
N ALA A 229 -14.81 -4.58 -3.55
CA ALA A 229 -16.06 -4.08 -2.99
C ALA A 229 -17.26 -4.91 -3.45
N VAL A 230 -18.24 -5.02 -2.55
CA VAL A 230 -19.54 -5.66 -2.81
C VAL A 230 -20.66 -4.75 -2.34
N LYS A 231 -21.83 -4.91 -2.94
CA LYS A 231 -23.08 -4.25 -2.54
C LYS A 231 -24.21 -5.26 -2.44
N PRO A 232 -25.25 -4.99 -1.64
CA PRO A 232 -26.42 -5.85 -1.59
C PRO A 232 -27.01 -6.04 -2.99
N ARG A 233 -27.35 -7.27 -3.34
CA ARG A 233 -28.00 -7.56 -4.60
C ARG A 233 -29.40 -6.94 -4.60
N SER A 234 -29.66 -6.08 -5.60
CA SER A 234 -31.00 -5.52 -5.78
C SER A 234 -32.00 -6.66 -5.95
N GLY A 235 -32.89 -6.86 -4.99
CA GLY A 235 -33.92 -7.88 -5.06
C GLY A 235 -34.79 -7.67 -6.31
N ARG A 236 -35.03 -8.76 -7.03
CA ARG A 236 -36.12 -8.81 -8.00
C ARG A 236 -37.46 -8.81 -7.30
#